data_2ea2c4daed30e14e32d8d09e6511a2bb
#
_entry.id   2ea2c4daed30e14e32d8d09e6511a2bb
#
_cell.length_a   1.000
_cell.length_b   1.000
_cell.length_c   1.000
_cell.angle_alpha   90.00
_cell.angle_beta   90.00
_cell.angle_gamma   90.00
#
_symmetry.space_group_name_H-M   'P 1'
#
loop_
_entity.id
_entity.type
_entity.pdbx_description
1 polymer ?
#
loop_
_entity_poly.entity_id
_entity_poly.type
_entity_poly.pdbx_seq_one_letter_code
_entity_poly.pdbx_strand_id
1 'polypeptide(L)'
;MLSDSLRDAGWNPEVLADEFREWKTDGAAGEYTSYYYGKDGDYTSPLRNGKPVLRHVHMPPASDAAALAAWEMQWRRRSRKTSDGALIYAYDHHYGYLLIFYAVEPTAHSLAQMQDADSVELMNMFADIAEAFIHNGTVIA
;
A
#
# COMPACT_ATOMS: atom_id res chain seq x y z
N MET A 1 6.62 7.06 -10.79
CA MET A 1 6.78 5.88 -9.91
C MET A 1 5.47 5.21 -9.61
N LEU A 2 4.59 5.82 -8.85
CA LEU A 2 3.26 5.24 -8.56
C LEU A 2 2.46 5.00 -9.84
N SER A 3 2.38 6.01 -10.70
CA SER A 3 1.58 5.95 -11.93
C SER A 3 2.02 4.80 -12.83
N ASP A 4 3.32 4.59 -12.95
CA ASP A 4 3.86 3.51 -13.77
C ASP A 4 3.55 2.14 -13.15
N SER A 5 3.77 1.96 -11.85
CA SER A 5 3.48 0.71 -11.17
C SER A 5 2.00 0.34 -11.22
N LEU A 6 1.11 1.32 -11.09
CA LEU A 6 -0.33 1.12 -11.17
C LEU A 6 -0.78 0.78 -12.58
N ARG A 7 -0.26 1.50 -13.59
CA ARG A 7 -0.62 1.25 -14.99
C ARG A 7 -0.14 -0.12 -15.44
N ASP A 8 1.05 -0.52 -15.05
CA ASP A 8 1.59 -1.85 -15.33
C ASP A 8 0.71 -2.96 -14.72
N ALA A 9 0.08 -2.67 -13.58
CA ALA A 9 -0.86 -3.59 -12.93
C ALA A 9 -2.30 -3.47 -13.46
N GLY A 10 -2.56 -2.58 -14.43
CA GLY A 10 -3.89 -2.39 -15.01
C GLY A 10 -4.80 -1.43 -14.26
N TRP A 11 -4.26 -0.63 -13.34
CA TRP A 11 -5.03 0.35 -12.58
C TRP A 11 -4.91 1.76 -13.19
N ASN A 12 -5.99 2.53 -13.09
CA ASN A 12 -5.95 3.98 -13.36
C ASN A 12 -5.58 4.70 -12.07
N PRO A 13 -4.43 5.41 -12.01
CA PRO A 13 -3.96 6.04 -10.76
C PRO A 13 -4.93 7.07 -10.16
N GLU A 14 -5.58 7.86 -10.99
CA GLU A 14 -6.51 8.91 -10.53
C GLU A 14 -7.78 8.31 -9.94
N VAL A 15 -8.34 7.30 -10.60
CA VAL A 15 -9.52 6.58 -10.12
C VAL A 15 -9.20 5.87 -8.81
N LEU A 16 -8.05 5.21 -8.74
CA LEU A 16 -7.64 4.52 -7.52
C LEU A 16 -7.46 5.49 -6.35
N ALA A 17 -6.87 6.66 -6.60
CA ALA A 17 -6.67 7.66 -5.55
C ALA A 17 -8.02 8.12 -4.97
N ASP A 18 -9.01 8.36 -5.83
CA ASP A 18 -10.35 8.76 -5.39
C ASP A 18 -11.06 7.65 -4.62
N GLU A 19 -11.01 6.43 -5.13
CA GLU A 19 -11.59 5.26 -4.46
C GLU A 19 -10.90 4.96 -3.13
N PHE A 20 -9.59 5.09 -3.06
CA PHE A 20 -8.83 4.91 -1.84
C PHE A 20 -9.26 5.92 -0.77
N ARG A 21 -9.39 7.18 -1.15
CA ARG A 21 -9.80 8.24 -0.23
C ARG A 21 -11.20 7.99 0.31
N GLU A 22 -12.11 7.56 -0.56
CA GLU A 22 -13.47 7.19 -0.16
C GLU A 22 -13.46 5.97 0.78
N TRP A 23 -12.67 4.93 0.46
CA TRP A 23 -12.54 3.75 1.30
C TRP A 23 -12.05 4.11 2.71
N LYS A 24 -11.11 5.04 2.85
CA LYS A 24 -10.58 5.45 4.15
C LYS A 24 -11.65 6.07 5.05
N THR A 25 -12.73 6.57 4.50
CA THR A 25 -13.85 7.09 5.30
C THR A 25 -14.58 6.00 6.09
N ASP A 26 -14.47 4.73 5.67
CA ASP A 26 -15.06 3.59 6.36
C ASP A 26 -14.33 3.22 7.65
N GLY A 27 -13.12 3.75 7.86
CA GLY A 27 -12.31 3.45 9.03
C GLY A 27 -11.86 1.99 9.06
N ALA A 28 -11.66 1.45 10.26
CA ALA A 28 -11.17 0.08 10.44
C ALA A 28 -12.11 -0.98 9.84
N ALA A 29 -13.41 -0.73 9.77
CA ALA A 29 -14.37 -1.65 9.17
C ALA A 29 -14.11 -1.85 7.66
N GLY A 30 -13.48 -0.89 6.99
CA GLY A 30 -13.18 -0.98 5.56
C GLY A 30 -12.31 -2.17 5.16
N GLU A 31 -11.44 -2.64 6.06
CA GLU A 31 -10.62 -3.83 5.80
C GLU A 31 -11.46 -5.09 5.60
N TYR A 32 -12.67 -5.12 6.16
CA TYR A 32 -13.57 -6.26 6.12
C TYR A 32 -14.68 -6.09 5.07
N THR A 33 -15.07 -4.87 4.79
CA THR A 33 -16.23 -4.57 3.94
C THR A 33 -15.89 -4.31 2.48
N SER A 34 -14.63 -3.99 2.18
CA SER A 34 -14.17 -3.76 0.81
C SER A 34 -13.59 -5.03 0.20
N TYR A 35 -13.92 -5.30 -1.07
CA TYR A 35 -13.29 -6.40 -1.81
C TYR A 35 -11.83 -6.09 -2.17
N TYR A 36 -11.54 -4.83 -2.53
CA TYR A 36 -10.24 -4.45 -3.09
C TYR A 36 -9.20 -4.07 -2.05
N TYR A 37 -9.60 -3.83 -0.81
CA TYR A 37 -8.68 -3.42 0.25
C TYR A 37 -8.74 -4.40 1.40
N GLY A 38 -7.59 -4.92 1.78
CA GLY A 38 -7.46 -5.87 2.86
C GLY A 38 -6.84 -5.27 4.11
N LYS A 39 -5.96 -6.06 4.71
CA LYS A 39 -5.24 -5.65 5.93
C LYS A 39 -4.44 -4.37 5.68
N ASP A 40 -4.60 -3.40 6.56
CA ASP A 40 -3.98 -2.07 6.48
C ASP A 40 -3.17 -1.82 7.76
N GLY A 41 -2.01 -1.21 7.63
CA GLY A 41 -1.16 -0.94 8.78
C GLY A 41 0.14 -0.23 8.43
N ASP A 42 0.92 0.04 9.47
CA ASP A 42 2.24 0.65 9.32
C ASP A 42 3.29 -0.40 8.93
N TYR A 43 4.26 0.04 8.11
CA TYR A 43 5.54 -0.65 8.06
C TYR A 43 6.39 -0.22 9.25
N THR A 44 7.02 -1.18 9.91
CA THR A 44 7.89 -0.89 11.06
C THR A 44 9.31 -0.52 10.66
N SER A 45 9.65 -0.61 9.39
CA SER A 45 10.94 -0.27 8.83
C SER A 45 10.78 0.14 7.36
N PRO A 46 11.48 1.15 6.84
CA PRO A 46 12.41 2.00 7.58
C PRO A 46 11.67 3.03 8.46
N LEU A 47 12.31 3.42 9.54
CA LEU A 47 11.81 4.50 10.40
C LEU A 47 12.48 5.82 10.03
N ARG A 48 11.81 6.92 10.35
CA ARG A 48 12.38 8.27 10.29
C ARG A 48 12.12 8.97 11.62
N ASN A 49 13.19 9.46 12.25
CA ASN A 49 13.14 10.05 13.59
C ASN A 49 12.47 9.08 14.60
N GLY A 50 12.76 7.78 14.46
CA GLY A 50 12.20 6.73 15.33
C GLY A 50 10.73 6.42 15.13
N LYS A 51 10.11 6.92 14.06
CA LYS A 51 8.67 6.74 13.79
C LYS A 51 8.41 6.08 12.44
N PRO A 52 7.35 5.26 12.33
CA PRO A 52 6.90 4.77 11.03
C PRO A 52 6.44 5.93 10.13
N VAL A 53 6.81 5.89 8.87
CA VAL A 53 6.38 6.89 7.87
C VAL A 53 5.65 6.25 6.70
N LEU A 54 5.81 4.93 6.52
CA LEU A 54 5.16 4.18 5.43
C LEU A 54 4.03 3.31 5.97
N ARG A 55 2.93 3.35 5.28
CA ARG A 55 1.76 2.49 5.51
C ARG A 55 1.54 1.62 4.27
N HIS A 56 0.84 0.51 4.47
CA HIS A 56 0.49 -0.36 3.36
C HIS A 56 -0.87 -1.00 3.59
N VAL A 57 -1.58 -1.24 2.49
CA VAL A 57 -2.81 -2.01 2.48
C VAL A 57 -2.66 -3.17 1.51
N HIS A 58 -3.08 -4.37 1.91
CA HIS A 58 -3.06 -5.54 1.04
C HIS A 58 -4.07 -5.37 -0.09
N MET A 59 -3.64 -5.71 -1.31
CA MET A 59 -4.44 -5.60 -2.53
C MET A 59 -4.70 -6.98 -3.13
N PRO A 60 -5.78 -7.16 -3.93
CA PRO A 60 -6.08 -8.46 -4.53
C PRO A 60 -4.94 -8.95 -5.41
N PRO A 61 -4.63 -10.26 -5.37
CA PRO A 61 -3.66 -10.83 -6.30
C PRO A 61 -4.11 -10.69 -7.75
N ALA A 62 -3.16 -10.39 -8.65
CA ALA A 62 -3.47 -10.13 -10.06
C ALA A 62 -3.27 -11.34 -10.96
N SER A 63 -2.27 -12.19 -10.69
CA SER A 63 -1.85 -13.25 -11.61
C SER A 63 -1.80 -14.66 -11.01
N ASP A 64 -1.75 -14.80 -9.68
CA ASP A 64 -1.73 -16.10 -9.02
C ASP A 64 -3.15 -16.56 -8.71
N ALA A 65 -3.62 -17.59 -9.43
CA ALA A 65 -4.99 -18.08 -9.27
C ALA A 65 -5.27 -18.64 -7.87
N ALA A 66 -4.30 -19.31 -7.25
CA ALA A 66 -4.47 -19.86 -5.90
C ALA A 66 -4.54 -18.73 -4.85
N ALA A 67 -3.70 -17.71 -5.01
CA ALA A 67 -3.71 -16.54 -4.14
C ALA A 67 -5.03 -15.76 -4.28
N LEU A 68 -5.54 -15.60 -5.50
CA LEU A 68 -6.83 -14.95 -5.74
C LEU A 68 -8.00 -15.74 -5.11
N ALA A 69 -7.96 -17.07 -5.23
CA ALA A 69 -8.98 -17.92 -4.59
C ALA A 69 -8.97 -17.76 -3.06
N ALA A 70 -7.79 -17.67 -2.46
CA ALA A 70 -7.64 -17.42 -1.03
C ALA A 70 -8.19 -16.04 -0.64
N TRP A 71 -7.91 -15.01 -1.43
CA TRP A 71 -8.45 -13.66 -1.23
C TRP A 71 -9.98 -13.64 -1.28
N GLU A 72 -10.56 -14.28 -2.28
CA GLU A 72 -12.01 -14.36 -2.44
C GLU A 72 -12.67 -15.12 -1.29
N MET A 73 -12.04 -16.18 -0.78
CA MET A 73 -12.54 -16.92 0.38
C MET A 73 -12.52 -16.05 1.64
N GLN A 74 -11.44 -15.30 1.87
CA GLN A 74 -11.36 -14.34 2.98
C GLN A 74 -12.44 -13.28 2.85
N TRP A 75 -12.69 -12.79 1.65
CA TRP A 75 -13.76 -11.84 1.36
C TRP A 75 -15.15 -12.42 1.74
N ARG A 76 -15.44 -13.64 1.29
CA ARG A 76 -16.71 -14.30 1.58
C ARG A 76 -16.92 -14.55 3.06
N ARG A 77 -15.85 -14.83 3.78
CA ARG A 77 -15.86 -15.04 5.24
C ARG A 77 -15.86 -13.73 6.03
N ARG A 78 -15.81 -12.61 5.36
CA ARG A 78 -15.73 -11.28 5.97
C ARG A 78 -14.56 -11.14 6.94
N SER A 79 -13.42 -11.74 6.58
CA SER A 79 -12.17 -11.60 7.31
C SER A 79 -11.30 -10.52 6.67
N ARG A 80 -10.24 -10.11 7.40
CA ARG A 80 -9.21 -9.23 6.84
C ARG A 80 -8.46 -9.98 5.76
N LYS A 81 -8.52 -9.47 4.54
CA LYS A 81 -7.87 -10.12 3.41
C LYS A 81 -6.38 -9.83 3.39
N THR A 82 -5.58 -10.83 3.09
CA THR A 82 -4.13 -10.70 2.97
C THR A 82 -3.64 -11.26 1.64
N SER A 83 -2.56 -10.69 1.13
CA SER A 83 -1.88 -11.15 -0.07
C SER A 83 -0.43 -10.71 -0.04
N ASP A 84 0.35 -11.09 -1.04
CA ASP A 84 1.71 -10.59 -1.24
C ASP A 84 1.75 -9.41 -2.22
N GLY A 85 0.65 -8.71 -2.38
CA GLY A 85 0.54 -7.45 -3.09
C GLY A 85 0.12 -6.34 -2.13
N ALA A 86 0.65 -5.14 -2.30
CA ALA A 86 0.35 -4.02 -1.41
C ALA A 86 0.42 -2.67 -2.11
N LEU A 87 -0.49 -1.79 -1.72
CA LEU A 87 -0.41 -0.37 -2.05
C LEU A 87 0.30 0.33 -0.89
N ILE A 88 1.43 0.95 -1.19
CA ILE A 88 2.25 1.67 -0.20
C ILE A 88 1.87 3.14 -0.24
N TYR A 89 1.62 3.71 0.92
CA TYR A 89 1.16 5.08 1.03
C TYR A 89 1.67 5.76 2.30
N ALA A 90 1.53 7.10 2.34
CA ALA A 90 1.77 7.91 3.52
C ALA A 90 0.48 8.62 3.94
N TYR A 91 0.39 8.94 5.22
CA TYR A 91 -0.73 9.71 5.77
C TYR A 91 -0.21 10.79 6.70
N ASP A 92 -0.80 11.98 6.57
CA ASP A 92 -0.64 13.07 7.53
C ASP A 92 -2.00 13.69 7.78
N HIS A 93 -2.33 13.95 9.06
CA HIS A 93 -3.64 14.51 9.42
C HIS A 93 -3.89 15.90 8.80
N HIS A 94 -2.83 16.60 8.42
CA HIS A 94 -2.92 17.95 7.84
C HIS A 94 -2.97 17.90 6.31
N TYR A 95 -2.17 17.02 5.68
CA TYR A 95 -2.03 16.94 4.21
C TYR A 95 -2.83 15.81 3.56
N GLY A 96 -3.35 14.85 4.38
CA GLY A 96 -4.13 13.73 3.87
C GLY A 96 -3.30 12.54 3.48
N TYR A 97 -3.61 11.94 2.34
CA TYR A 97 -2.98 10.70 1.87
C TYR A 97 -2.14 10.93 0.63
N LEU A 98 -0.99 10.27 0.57
CA LEU A 98 -0.16 10.20 -0.62
C LEU A 98 0.08 8.74 -0.98
N LEU A 99 -0.40 8.30 -2.13
CA LEU A 99 -0.11 6.97 -2.66
C LEU A 99 1.28 7.00 -3.29
N ILE A 100 2.12 6.02 -2.95
CA ILE A 100 3.54 6.03 -3.32
C ILE A 100 3.88 4.95 -4.35
N PHE A 101 3.46 3.70 -4.12
CA PHE A 101 3.85 2.60 -4.98
C PHE A 101 2.88 1.43 -4.86
N TYR A 102 2.67 0.71 -5.96
CA TYR A 102 1.91 -0.54 -5.98
C TYR A 102 2.89 -1.71 -6.16
N ALA A 103 3.07 -2.49 -5.10
CA ALA A 103 3.90 -3.69 -5.13
C ALA A 103 3.03 -4.88 -5.52
N VAL A 104 3.17 -5.37 -6.75
CA VAL A 104 2.41 -6.52 -7.26
C VAL A 104 2.91 -7.80 -6.59
N GLU A 105 2.03 -8.80 -6.38
CA GLU A 105 2.49 -10.08 -5.87
C GLU A 105 3.50 -10.73 -6.85
N PRO A 106 4.50 -11.48 -6.38
CA PRO A 106 4.78 -11.84 -4.99
C PRO A 106 5.81 -10.94 -4.30
N THR A 107 5.81 -9.65 -4.55
CA THR A 107 6.94 -8.77 -4.21
C THR A 107 6.80 -7.98 -2.92
N ALA A 108 5.56 -7.80 -2.41
CA ALA A 108 5.36 -6.90 -1.27
C ALA A 108 6.10 -7.36 0.00
N HIS A 109 6.06 -8.64 0.34
CA HIS A 109 6.76 -9.16 1.52
C HIS A 109 8.27 -9.09 1.37
N SER A 110 8.82 -9.49 0.22
CA SER A 110 10.26 -9.45 0.00
C SER A 110 10.80 -8.01 0.01
N LEU A 111 10.02 -7.07 -0.52
CA LEU A 111 10.37 -5.65 -0.48
C LEU A 111 10.39 -5.14 0.97
N ALA A 112 9.35 -5.46 1.75
CA ALA A 112 9.22 -5.02 3.13
C ALA A 112 10.30 -5.62 4.06
N GLN A 113 10.76 -6.83 3.78
CA GLN A 113 11.82 -7.48 4.56
C GLN A 113 13.19 -6.82 4.40
N MET A 114 13.41 -6.08 3.32
CA MET A 114 14.64 -5.32 3.10
C MET A 114 15.91 -6.17 3.24
N GLN A 115 15.89 -7.40 2.72
CA GLN A 115 17.00 -8.34 2.86
C GLN A 115 18.07 -8.20 1.77
N ASP A 116 17.73 -7.57 0.66
CA ASP A 116 18.66 -7.30 -0.43
C ASP A 116 18.87 -5.79 -0.62
N ALA A 117 19.97 -5.42 -1.31
CA ALA A 117 20.33 -4.03 -1.50
C ALA A 117 19.30 -3.22 -2.26
N ASP A 118 18.65 -3.81 -3.26
CA ASP A 118 17.65 -3.14 -4.08
C ASP A 118 16.39 -2.84 -3.26
N SER A 119 15.93 -3.78 -2.43
CA SER A 119 14.79 -3.58 -1.54
C SER A 119 15.07 -2.50 -0.50
N VAL A 120 16.26 -2.50 0.08
CA VAL A 120 16.69 -1.47 1.04
C VAL A 120 16.65 -0.09 0.39
N GLU A 121 17.23 0.04 -0.80
CA GLU A 121 17.28 1.31 -1.53
C GLU A 121 15.88 1.81 -1.87
N LEU A 122 15.03 0.93 -2.38
CA LEU A 122 13.68 1.27 -2.80
C LEU A 122 12.82 1.68 -1.60
N MET A 123 12.84 0.91 -0.51
CA MET A 123 12.08 1.23 0.70
C MET A 123 12.55 2.53 1.34
N ASN A 124 13.85 2.81 1.33
CA ASN A 124 14.36 4.08 1.83
C ASN A 124 13.95 5.26 0.94
N MET A 125 13.91 5.06 -0.37
CA MET A 125 13.39 6.07 -1.30
C MET A 125 11.92 6.38 -1.00
N PHE A 126 11.09 5.36 -0.77
CA PHE A 126 9.69 5.56 -0.38
C PHE A 126 9.58 6.30 0.95
N ALA A 127 10.43 5.98 1.92
CA ALA A 127 10.45 6.65 3.21
C ALA A 127 10.83 8.13 3.06
N ASP A 128 11.77 8.47 2.18
CA ASP A 128 12.12 9.86 1.89
C ASP A 128 10.93 10.63 1.28
N ILE A 129 10.22 9.99 0.36
CA ILE A 129 9.01 10.56 -0.24
C ILE A 129 7.93 10.79 0.82
N ALA A 130 7.72 9.81 1.69
CA ALA A 130 6.74 9.90 2.77
C ALA A 130 7.11 11.00 3.78
N GLU A 131 8.37 11.07 4.18
CA GLU A 131 8.85 12.06 5.13
C GLU A 131 8.65 13.49 4.60
N ALA A 132 8.98 13.74 3.34
CA ALA A 132 8.77 15.04 2.72
C ALA A 132 7.29 15.43 2.70
N PHE A 133 6.42 14.49 2.40
CA PHE A 133 4.97 14.72 2.39
C PHE A 133 4.43 14.99 3.80
N ILE A 134 4.80 14.18 4.77
CA ILE A 134 4.33 14.32 6.16
C ILE A 134 4.82 15.64 6.76
N HIS A 135 6.05 16.04 6.44
CA HIS A 135 6.67 17.21 7.03
C HIS A 135 6.11 18.52 6.48
N ASN A 136 5.90 18.64 5.17
CA ASN A 136 5.49 19.89 4.54
C ASN A 136 4.54 19.76 3.36
N GLY A 137 3.97 18.58 3.13
CA GLY A 137 3.05 18.34 2.02
C GLY A 137 3.70 18.24 0.65
N THR A 138 5.02 18.13 0.57
CA THR A 138 5.72 18.01 -0.70
C THR A 138 5.41 16.67 -1.37
N VAL A 139 5.04 16.71 -2.65
CA VAL A 139 4.80 15.53 -3.48
C VAL A 139 5.98 15.37 -4.43
N ILE A 140 6.74 14.29 -4.24
CA ILE A 140 7.87 13.94 -5.10
C ILE A 140 7.36 12.93 -6.12
N ALA A 141 7.44 13.31 -7.40
CA ALA A 141 6.95 12.47 -8.50
C ALA A 141 7.93 11.33 -8.84
#